data_58241a18857bcf870f325306aa98c221
#
_entry.id   58241a18857bcf870f325306aa98c221
#
_cell.length_a   1.000
_cell.length_b   1.000
_cell.length_c   1.000
_cell.angle_alpha   90.00
_cell.angle_beta   90.00
_cell.angle_gamma   90.00
#
_symmetry.space_group_name_H-M   'P 1'
#
loop_
_entity.id
_entity.type
_entity.pdbx_description
1 polymer ?
#
loop_
_entity_poly.entity_id
_entity_poly.type
_entity_poly.pdbx_seq_one_letter_code
_entity_poly.pdbx_strand_id
1 'polypeptide(L)'
;MSERHRNSLAWLAAIVVPLLLVAVVALQRGIDSSRGALEKQGDELLVQSGPLLKKLSLGYDALLGDIYWTRAVQYYGAKLPTSDRDFHLLAPLLDVATTLDPNLIPAYHFGAFFLSEKQGGAGRPDLAVTLVKKGVAANPNNTQLSADLGFIYYMKLKDYDKAAAAYVATSKIPGASQLFKVLAARIASRGGVLDTSRMIWSEVYETTQDEQIKKRALEALKGLKAQSDEMQLDQLAQDYRARFGRYPQLTRELVEAGMLKGVPLDPDGFPYAFGPDGKSQLDPKSTVTIDPGAPAPK
;
A
#
# COMPACT_ATOMS: atom_id res chain seq x y z
N MET A 1 -3.76 -29.99 -65.71
CA MET A 1 -3.85 -28.52 -65.60
C MET A 1 -2.65 -27.92 -66.27
N SER A 2 -2.81 -27.23 -67.38
CA SER A 2 -1.68 -26.75 -68.22
C SER A 2 -0.84 -25.68 -67.53
N GLU A 3 0.45 -25.67 -67.76
CA GLU A 3 1.39 -24.68 -67.18
C GLU A 3 1.01 -23.21 -67.43
N ARG A 4 0.26 -22.94 -68.51
CA ARG A 4 -0.33 -21.63 -68.81
C ARG A 4 -1.31 -21.12 -67.76
N HIS A 5 -2.14 -21.97 -67.16
CA HIS A 5 -3.09 -21.57 -66.10
C HIS A 5 -2.39 -21.30 -64.77
N ARG A 6 -1.29 -21.99 -64.46
CA ARG A 6 -0.50 -21.81 -63.26
C ARG A 6 0.27 -20.48 -63.29
N ASN A 7 0.81 -20.12 -64.43
CA ASN A 7 1.50 -18.86 -64.62
C ASN A 7 0.57 -17.63 -64.61
N SER A 8 -0.63 -17.75 -65.17
CA SER A 8 -1.64 -16.65 -65.12
C SER A 8 -2.18 -16.41 -63.73
N LEU A 9 -2.34 -17.44 -62.90
CA LEU A 9 -2.71 -17.33 -61.47
C LEU A 9 -1.57 -16.68 -60.65
N ALA A 10 -0.32 -17.03 -60.92
CA ALA A 10 0.82 -16.45 -60.25
C ALA A 10 0.99 -14.96 -60.57
N TRP A 11 0.78 -14.55 -61.82
CA TRP A 11 0.79 -13.14 -62.20
C TRP A 11 -0.39 -12.34 -61.62
N LEU A 12 -1.58 -12.91 -61.53
CA LEU A 12 -2.70 -12.31 -60.88
C LEU A 12 -2.46 -12.12 -59.38
N ALA A 13 -1.91 -13.13 -58.72
CA ALA A 13 -1.56 -13.06 -57.29
C ALA A 13 -0.45 -12.00 -57.02
N ALA A 14 0.54 -11.89 -57.89
CA ALA A 14 1.64 -10.90 -57.81
C ALA A 14 1.14 -9.46 -57.97
N ILE A 15 -0.02 -9.20 -58.56
CA ILE A 15 -0.62 -7.87 -58.67
C ILE A 15 -1.66 -7.63 -57.56
N VAL A 16 -2.49 -8.61 -57.29
CA VAL A 16 -3.61 -8.47 -56.31
C VAL A 16 -3.11 -8.36 -54.88
N VAL A 17 -2.07 -9.14 -54.52
CA VAL A 17 -1.53 -9.11 -53.14
C VAL A 17 -0.92 -7.75 -52.76
N PRO A 18 -0.07 -7.11 -53.59
CA PRO A 18 0.39 -5.77 -53.29
C PRO A 18 -0.70 -4.72 -53.25
N LEU A 19 -1.71 -4.86 -54.12
CA LEU A 19 -2.83 -3.92 -54.18
C LEU A 19 -3.70 -4.02 -52.91
N LEU A 20 -3.94 -5.23 -52.39
CA LEU A 20 -4.61 -5.47 -51.12
C LEU A 20 -3.77 -4.94 -49.92
N LEU A 21 -2.46 -5.13 -49.94
CA LEU A 21 -1.55 -4.57 -48.92
C LEU A 21 -1.63 -3.03 -48.91
N VAL A 22 -1.57 -2.39 -50.07
CA VAL A 22 -1.72 -0.91 -50.14
C VAL A 22 -3.08 -0.46 -49.66
N ALA A 23 -4.16 -1.19 -49.99
CA ALA A 23 -5.49 -0.89 -49.49
C ALA A 23 -5.59 -1.04 -47.96
N VAL A 24 -4.99 -2.08 -47.38
CA VAL A 24 -4.94 -2.28 -45.91
C VAL A 24 -4.15 -1.15 -45.24
N VAL A 25 -2.97 -0.76 -45.78
CA VAL A 25 -2.19 0.34 -45.22
C VAL A 25 -2.94 1.68 -45.36
N ALA A 26 -3.65 1.93 -46.48
CA ALA A 26 -4.42 3.14 -46.66
C ALA A 26 -5.62 3.21 -45.69
N LEU A 27 -6.33 2.09 -45.51
CA LEU A 27 -7.41 1.96 -44.52
C LEU A 27 -6.89 2.14 -43.07
N GLN A 28 -5.75 1.55 -42.77
CA GLN A 28 -5.12 1.65 -41.44
C GLN A 28 -4.69 3.10 -41.12
N ARG A 29 -4.11 3.80 -42.12
CA ARG A 29 -3.79 5.23 -41.96
C ARG A 29 -5.05 6.10 -41.83
N GLY A 30 -6.13 5.77 -42.54
CA GLY A 30 -7.42 6.43 -42.41
C GLY A 30 -8.03 6.25 -41.02
N ILE A 31 -7.94 5.04 -40.45
CA ILE A 31 -8.39 4.72 -39.11
C ILE A 31 -7.51 5.45 -38.06
N ASP A 32 -6.20 5.44 -38.24
CA ASP A 32 -5.27 6.07 -37.28
C ASP A 32 -5.42 7.61 -37.29
N SER A 33 -5.66 8.23 -38.43
CA SER A 33 -5.91 9.68 -38.51
C SER A 33 -7.27 10.08 -37.92
N SER A 34 -8.26 9.18 -37.95
CA SER A 34 -9.57 9.41 -37.35
C SER A 34 -9.60 9.14 -35.84
N ARG A 35 -8.70 8.29 -35.33
CA ARG A 35 -8.61 7.95 -33.89
C ARG A 35 -8.38 9.17 -33.02
N GLY A 36 -7.48 10.06 -33.38
CA GLY A 36 -7.16 11.25 -32.56
C GLY A 36 -8.33 12.25 -32.40
N ALA A 37 -9.28 12.27 -33.33
CA ALA A 37 -10.49 13.09 -33.24
C ALA A 37 -11.63 12.38 -32.49
N LEU A 38 -11.73 11.05 -32.63
CA LEU A 38 -12.72 10.21 -31.96
C LEU A 38 -12.36 9.94 -30.49
N GLU A 39 -11.06 9.86 -30.13
CA GLU A 39 -10.62 9.69 -28.74
C GLU A 39 -11.05 10.86 -27.85
N LYS A 40 -10.94 12.11 -28.33
CA LYS A 40 -11.37 13.29 -27.54
C LYS A 40 -12.88 13.39 -27.36
N GLN A 41 -13.68 12.89 -28.28
CA GLN A 41 -15.15 12.85 -28.17
C GLN A 41 -15.68 11.55 -27.52
N GLY A 42 -14.92 10.45 -27.59
CA GLY A 42 -15.30 9.15 -27.05
C GLY A 42 -15.06 9.01 -25.55
N ASP A 43 -14.13 9.76 -24.99
CA ASP A 43 -13.76 9.66 -23.57
C ASP A 43 -14.90 10.11 -22.65
N GLU A 44 -15.65 11.15 -23.01
CA GLU A 44 -16.78 11.63 -22.20
C GLU A 44 -18.05 10.77 -22.32
N LEU A 45 -18.26 10.08 -23.44
CA LEU A 45 -19.48 9.31 -23.71
C LEU A 45 -19.46 7.87 -23.18
N LEU A 46 -18.33 7.36 -22.72
CA LEU A 46 -18.13 5.95 -22.35
C LEU A 46 -18.31 5.66 -20.86
N VAL A 47 -18.30 6.67 -20.00
CA VAL A 47 -18.52 6.46 -18.56
C VAL A 47 -20.01 6.58 -18.28
N GLN A 48 -20.71 5.48 -18.38
CA GLN A 48 -22.10 5.40 -17.94
C GLN A 48 -22.12 4.98 -16.46
N SER A 49 -23.23 5.26 -15.79
CA SER A 49 -23.45 4.84 -14.40
C SER A 49 -23.40 3.30 -14.28
N GLY A 50 -22.49 2.77 -13.47
CA GLY A 50 -22.37 1.32 -13.22
C GLY A 50 -23.70 0.66 -12.83
N PRO A 51 -24.51 1.25 -11.91
CA PRO A 51 -25.82 0.71 -11.54
C PRO A 51 -26.82 0.70 -12.71
N LEU A 52 -26.77 1.68 -13.61
CA LEU A 52 -27.63 1.69 -14.81
C LEU A 52 -27.21 0.60 -15.79
N LEU A 53 -25.91 0.49 -16.06
CA LEU A 53 -25.38 -0.56 -16.93
C LEU A 53 -25.71 -1.95 -16.40
N LYS A 54 -25.65 -2.16 -15.09
CA LYS A 54 -26.02 -3.43 -14.45
C LYS A 54 -27.49 -3.80 -14.68
N LYS A 55 -28.40 -2.82 -14.72
CA LYS A 55 -29.80 -3.06 -15.06
C LYS A 55 -30.02 -3.37 -16.54
N LEU A 56 -29.15 -2.86 -17.40
CA LEU A 56 -29.25 -3.02 -18.86
C LEU A 56 -28.44 -4.21 -19.38
N SER A 57 -27.63 -4.83 -18.56
CA SER A 57 -26.70 -5.92 -18.94
C SER A 57 -27.39 -7.23 -19.33
N LEU A 58 -28.67 -7.40 -18.98
CA LEU A 58 -29.47 -8.61 -19.28
C LEU A 58 -28.78 -9.91 -18.81
N GLY A 59 -28.02 -9.85 -17.70
CA GLY A 59 -27.27 -10.98 -17.15
C GLY A 59 -25.83 -11.11 -17.64
N TYR A 60 -25.35 -10.20 -18.49
CA TYR A 60 -23.97 -10.17 -18.97
C TYR A 60 -23.09 -9.19 -18.15
N ASP A 61 -23.39 -9.02 -16.85
CA ASP A 61 -22.72 -8.08 -15.96
C ASP A 61 -21.20 -8.31 -15.92
N ALA A 62 -20.77 -9.55 -15.71
CA ALA A 62 -19.35 -9.90 -15.62
C ALA A 62 -18.61 -9.59 -16.94
N LEU A 63 -19.20 -9.93 -18.10
CA LEU A 63 -18.63 -9.60 -19.41
C LEU A 63 -18.45 -8.10 -19.60
N LEU A 64 -19.46 -7.31 -19.23
CA LEU A 64 -19.36 -5.84 -19.26
C LEU A 64 -18.33 -5.34 -18.25
N GLY A 65 -18.22 -5.95 -17.07
CA GLY A 65 -17.17 -5.68 -16.09
C GLY A 65 -15.76 -5.85 -16.67
N ASP A 66 -15.52 -6.96 -17.36
CA ASP A 66 -14.25 -7.24 -18.06
C ASP A 66 -13.96 -6.22 -19.18
N ILE A 67 -14.97 -5.82 -19.94
CA ILE A 67 -14.82 -4.79 -20.98
C ILE A 67 -14.39 -3.45 -20.35
N TYR A 68 -15.04 -3.00 -19.26
CA TYR A 68 -14.69 -1.76 -18.59
C TYR A 68 -13.32 -1.83 -17.89
N TRP A 69 -12.97 -2.99 -17.32
CA TRP A 69 -11.62 -3.24 -16.80
C TRP A 69 -10.57 -3.15 -17.91
N THR A 70 -10.79 -3.81 -19.05
CA THR A 70 -9.90 -3.74 -20.20
C THR A 70 -9.72 -2.30 -20.69
N ARG A 71 -10.79 -1.52 -20.72
CA ARG A 71 -10.73 -0.08 -21.06
C ARG A 71 -9.93 0.72 -20.06
N ALA A 72 -10.09 0.45 -18.76
CA ALA A 72 -9.29 1.11 -17.70
C ALA A 72 -7.79 0.84 -17.89
N VAL A 73 -7.41 -0.42 -18.20
CA VAL A 73 -6.03 -0.81 -18.49
C VAL A 73 -5.50 -0.14 -19.75
N GLN A 74 -6.29 -0.12 -20.83
CA GLN A 74 -5.92 0.55 -22.09
C GLN A 74 -5.76 2.05 -21.91
N TYR A 75 -6.69 2.71 -21.20
CA TYR A 75 -6.62 4.13 -20.87
C TYR A 75 -5.38 4.46 -20.07
N TYR A 76 -5.08 3.67 -19.03
CA TYR A 76 -3.88 3.80 -18.24
C TYR A 76 -2.62 3.62 -19.10
N GLY A 77 -2.55 2.54 -19.88
CA GLY A 77 -1.40 2.23 -20.74
C GLY A 77 -1.13 3.27 -21.83
N ALA A 78 -2.19 3.83 -22.43
CA ALA A 78 -2.07 4.87 -23.45
C ALA A 78 -1.47 6.18 -22.91
N LYS A 79 -1.69 6.49 -21.63
CA LYS A 79 -1.17 7.71 -21.00
C LYS A 79 0.24 7.58 -20.44
N LEU A 80 0.75 6.36 -20.21
CA LEU A 80 2.09 6.15 -19.66
C LEU A 80 3.23 6.79 -20.49
N PRO A 81 3.26 6.68 -21.84
CA PRO A 81 4.32 7.25 -22.66
C PRO A 81 4.14 8.76 -22.93
N THR A 82 2.99 9.33 -22.57
CA THR A 82 2.68 10.75 -22.83
C THR A 82 3.14 11.64 -21.67
N SER A 83 3.34 12.94 -21.96
CA SER A 83 3.52 13.96 -20.92
C SER A 83 2.21 14.33 -20.22
N ASP A 84 1.07 14.06 -20.86
CA ASP A 84 -0.27 14.25 -20.29
C ASP A 84 -0.59 13.11 -19.32
N ARG A 85 -0.53 13.41 -18.03
CA ARG A 85 -0.82 12.49 -16.92
C ARG A 85 -2.18 12.75 -16.28
N ASP A 86 -3.10 13.28 -17.03
CA ASP A 86 -4.49 13.39 -16.56
C ASP A 86 -5.20 12.03 -16.65
N PHE A 87 -5.37 11.40 -15.49
CA PHE A 87 -6.03 10.11 -15.34
C PHE A 87 -7.48 10.25 -14.84
N HIS A 88 -8.20 11.33 -15.17
CA HIS A 88 -9.53 11.64 -14.62
C HIS A 88 -10.58 10.54 -14.88
N LEU A 89 -10.48 9.78 -15.97
CA LEU A 89 -11.40 8.69 -16.28
C LEU A 89 -11.07 7.35 -15.61
N LEU A 90 -9.86 7.22 -15.03
CA LEU A 90 -9.41 5.94 -14.48
C LEU A 90 -10.29 5.46 -13.32
N ALA A 91 -10.55 6.34 -12.35
CA ALA A 91 -11.39 5.99 -11.21
C ALA A 91 -12.85 5.70 -11.61
N PRO A 92 -13.52 6.49 -12.48
CA PRO A 92 -14.82 6.16 -13.01
C PRO A 92 -14.88 4.83 -13.75
N LEU A 93 -13.91 4.52 -14.61
CA LEU A 93 -13.87 3.25 -15.34
C LEU A 93 -13.74 2.06 -14.39
N LEU A 94 -12.87 2.17 -13.39
CA LEU A 94 -12.70 1.14 -12.36
C LEU A 94 -13.95 0.99 -11.47
N ASP A 95 -14.63 2.10 -11.15
CA ASP A 95 -15.87 2.03 -10.40
C ASP A 95 -16.98 1.32 -11.17
N VAL A 96 -17.12 1.60 -12.45
CA VAL A 96 -18.08 0.88 -13.32
C VAL A 96 -17.73 -0.59 -13.40
N ALA A 97 -16.47 -0.96 -13.70
CA ALA A 97 -16.04 -2.35 -13.81
C ALA A 97 -16.36 -3.14 -12.54
N THR A 98 -16.01 -2.58 -11.37
CA THR A 98 -16.22 -3.22 -10.06
C THR A 98 -17.67 -3.15 -9.55
N THR A 99 -18.52 -2.33 -10.14
CA THR A 99 -19.96 -2.32 -9.86
C THR A 99 -20.68 -3.40 -10.68
N LEU A 100 -20.23 -3.61 -11.90
CA LEU A 100 -20.73 -4.66 -12.79
C LEU A 100 -20.31 -6.05 -12.29
N ASP A 101 -19.02 -6.24 -12.00
CA ASP A 101 -18.50 -7.45 -11.37
C ASP A 101 -17.77 -7.14 -10.04
N PRO A 102 -18.47 -7.30 -8.90
CA PRO A 102 -17.87 -7.12 -7.58
C PRO A 102 -16.76 -8.14 -7.24
N ASN A 103 -16.64 -9.24 -7.99
CA ASN A 103 -15.63 -10.28 -7.77
C ASN A 103 -14.41 -10.13 -8.69
N LEU A 104 -14.35 -9.08 -9.49
CA LEU A 104 -13.24 -8.80 -10.39
C LEU A 104 -12.01 -8.28 -9.61
N ILE A 105 -11.37 -9.20 -8.86
CA ILE A 105 -10.23 -8.90 -7.99
C ILE A 105 -9.11 -8.10 -8.70
N PRO A 106 -8.71 -8.44 -9.95
CA PRO A 106 -7.67 -7.68 -10.65
C PRO A 106 -7.99 -6.19 -10.80
N ALA A 107 -9.26 -5.81 -11.00
CA ALA A 107 -9.64 -4.41 -11.14
C ALA A 107 -9.44 -3.62 -9.84
N TYR A 108 -9.65 -4.24 -8.68
CA TYR A 108 -9.34 -3.62 -7.39
C TYR A 108 -7.84 -3.53 -7.15
N HIS A 109 -7.13 -4.65 -7.29
CA HIS A 109 -5.70 -4.74 -6.97
C HIS A 109 -4.85 -3.83 -7.87
N PHE A 110 -4.89 -4.05 -9.19
CA PHE A 110 -4.12 -3.24 -10.14
C PHE A 110 -4.68 -1.82 -10.28
N GLY A 111 -6.01 -1.65 -10.21
CA GLY A 111 -6.65 -0.34 -10.22
C GLY A 111 -6.19 0.53 -9.06
N ALA A 112 -6.03 -0.03 -7.87
CA ALA A 112 -5.49 0.68 -6.72
C ALA A 112 -4.03 1.10 -6.93
N PHE A 113 -3.22 0.25 -7.56
CA PHE A 113 -1.86 0.58 -7.96
C PHE A 113 -1.86 1.75 -8.97
N PHE A 114 -2.63 1.66 -10.04
CA PHE A 114 -2.72 2.71 -11.06
C PHE A 114 -3.19 4.06 -10.48
N LEU A 115 -4.11 4.03 -9.51
CA LEU A 115 -4.59 5.23 -8.85
C LEU A 115 -3.58 5.82 -7.87
N SER A 116 -2.87 4.99 -7.11
CA SER A 116 -2.03 5.46 -6.00
C SER A 116 -0.62 5.89 -6.40
N GLU A 117 -0.08 5.42 -7.54
CA GLU A 117 1.26 5.76 -7.99
C GLU A 117 1.38 7.22 -8.43
N LYS A 118 2.43 7.92 -7.95
CA LYS A 118 2.69 9.32 -8.29
C LYS A 118 3.44 9.48 -9.62
N GLN A 119 4.40 8.58 -9.90
CA GLN A 119 5.27 8.71 -11.07
C GLN A 119 4.75 7.98 -12.31
N GLY A 120 3.93 6.98 -12.14
CA GLY A 120 3.38 6.17 -13.23
C GLY A 120 1.88 5.94 -13.10
N GLY A 121 1.15 6.81 -12.41
CA GLY A 121 -0.29 6.67 -12.19
C GLY A 121 -0.96 8.00 -11.86
N ALA A 122 -2.17 7.94 -11.35
CA ALA A 122 -3.00 9.12 -11.08
C ALA A 122 -2.54 9.93 -9.85
N GLY A 123 -1.67 9.38 -8.97
CA GLY A 123 -1.24 10.04 -7.75
C GLY A 123 -2.38 10.30 -6.75
N ARG A 124 -3.45 9.51 -6.80
CA ARG A 124 -4.67 9.65 -6.00
C ARG A 124 -4.86 8.46 -5.05
N PRO A 125 -4.03 8.33 -4.00
CA PRO A 125 -4.16 7.24 -3.02
C PRO A 125 -5.50 7.26 -2.26
N ASP A 126 -6.15 8.40 -2.16
CA ASP A 126 -7.51 8.54 -1.61
C ASP A 126 -8.55 7.73 -2.41
N LEU A 127 -8.49 7.83 -3.75
CA LEU A 127 -9.35 7.05 -4.65
C LEU A 127 -8.99 5.56 -4.63
N ALA A 128 -7.70 5.23 -4.51
CA ALA A 128 -7.26 3.85 -4.35
C ALA A 128 -7.82 3.21 -3.07
N VAL A 129 -7.79 3.93 -1.94
CA VAL A 129 -8.41 3.47 -0.68
C VAL A 129 -9.91 3.23 -0.86
N THR A 130 -10.61 4.14 -1.54
CA THR A 130 -12.05 4.01 -1.80
C THR A 130 -12.34 2.76 -2.63
N LEU A 131 -11.58 2.53 -3.70
CA LEU A 131 -11.70 1.37 -4.56
C LEU A 131 -11.45 0.06 -3.80
N VAL A 132 -10.33 -0.02 -3.05
CA VAL A 132 -9.99 -1.24 -2.31
C VAL A 132 -10.98 -1.52 -1.19
N LYS A 133 -11.49 -0.50 -0.48
CA LYS A 133 -12.55 -0.68 0.52
C LYS A 133 -13.81 -1.28 -0.09
N LYS A 134 -14.22 -0.83 -1.29
CA LYS A 134 -15.32 -1.43 -2.04
C LYS A 134 -15.03 -2.91 -2.33
N GLY A 135 -13.79 -3.24 -2.74
CA GLY A 135 -13.35 -4.61 -2.99
C GLY A 135 -13.38 -5.49 -1.75
N VAL A 136 -12.87 -5.00 -0.62
CA VAL A 136 -12.89 -5.72 0.68
C VAL A 136 -14.32 -5.96 1.16
N ALA A 137 -15.21 -4.98 0.98
CA ALA A 137 -16.63 -5.14 1.36
C ALA A 137 -17.34 -6.21 0.50
N ALA A 138 -17.02 -6.29 -0.79
CA ALA A 138 -17.58 -7.30 -1.69
C ALA A 138 -16.94 -8.69 -1.51
N ASN A 139 -15.66 -8.74 -1.07
CA ASN A 139 -14.84 -9.94 -0.96
C ASN A 139 -14.16 -10.02 0.42
N PRO A 140 -14.91 -10.18 1.53
CA PRO A 140 -14.37 -10.03 2.89
C PRO A 140 -13.29 -11.07 3.25
N ASN A 141 -13.27 -12.21 2.57
CA ASN A 141 -12.28 -13.26 2.77
C ASN A 141 -11.06 -13.14 1.84
N ASN A 142 -10.98 -12.10 1.04
CA ASN A 142 -9.83 -11.90 0.15
C ASN A 142 -8.67 -11.23 0.89
N THR A 143 -7.67 -12.03 1.25
CA THR A 143 -6.49 -11.59 2.00
C THR A 143 -5.68 -10.54 1.23
N GLN A 144 -5.60 -10.66 -0.09
CA GLN A 144 -4.83 -9.72 -0.93
C GLN A 144 -5.43 -8.33 -0.89
N LEU A 145 -6.73 -8.17 -1.11
CA LEU A 145 -7.38 -6.85 -1.06
C LEU A 145 -7.27 -6.19 0.31
N SER A 146 -7.43 -7.00 1.37
CA SER A 146 -7.25 -6.49 2.74
C SER A 146 -5.81 -6.02 2.98
N ALA A 147 -4.81 -6.76 2.49
CA ALA A 147 -3.39 -6.39 2.57
C ALA A 147 -3.06 -5.16 1.70
N ASP A 148 -3.66 -5.03 0.51
CA ASP A 148 -3.52 -3.85 -0.36
C ASP A 148 -3.96 -2.56 0.34
N LEU A 149 -5.03 -2.62 1.12
CA LEU A 149 -5.50 -1.49 1.93
C LEU A 149 -4.43 -1.07 2.95
N GLY A 150 -3.84 -2.03 3.66
CA GLY A 150 -2.73 -1.80 4.59
C GLY A 150 -1.51 -1.19 3.89
N PHE A 151 -1.17 -1.70 2.71
CA PHE A 151 -0.05 -1.21 1.90
C PHE A 151 -0.25 0.25 1.47
N ILE A 152 -1.45 0.63 1.01
CA ILE A 152 -1.74 2.01 0.59
C ILE A 152 -1.63 2.96 1.77
N TYR A 153 -2.20 2.61 2.93
CA TYR A 153 -2.07 3.42 4.15
C TYR A 153 -0.61 3.58 4.56
N TYR A 154 0.18 2.49 4.57
CA TYR A 154 1.57 2.52 4.97
C TYR A 154 2.46 3.27 3.98
N MET A 155 2.45 2.88 2.70
CA MET A 155 3.42 3.36 1.70
C MET A 155 3.04 4.69 1.08
N LYS A 156 1.74 4.93 0.82
CA LYS A 156 1.29 6.08 0.06
C LYS A 156 0.81 7.23 0.95
N LEU A 157 0.09 6.92 2.02
CA LEU A 157 -0.51 7.90 2.92
C LEU A 157 0.31 8.14 4.18
N LYS A 158 1.23 7.22 4.55
CA LYS A 158 1.99 7.25 5.81
C LYS A 158 1.10 7.28 7.06
N ASP A 159 -0.11 6.74 6.93
CA ASP A 159 -1.07 6.58 8.03
C ASP A 159 -0.81 5.23 8.70
N TYR A 160 0.12 5.24 9.64
CA TYR A 160 0.63 4.02 10.28
C TYR A 160 -0.43 3.32 11.13
N ASP A 161 -1.33 4.08 11.78
CA ASP A 161 -2.44 3.53 12.56
C ASP A 161 -3.41 2.74 11.68
N LYS A 162 -3.88 3.36 10.58
CA LYS A 162 -4.79 2.68 9.67
C LYS A 162 -4.11 1.52 8.94
N ALA A 163 -2.81 1.64 8.66
CA ALA A 163 -2.05 0.55 8.07
C ALA A 163 -1.96 -0.64 9.03
N ALA A 164 -1.63 -0.41 10.31
CA ALA A 164 -1.58 -1.46 11.32
C ALA A 164 -2.95 -2.11 11.51
N ALA A 165 -4.02 -1.31 11.64
CA ALA A 165 -5.38 -1.82 11.77
C ALA A 165 -5.81 -2.68 10.56
N ALA A 166 -5.46 -2.28 9.33
CA ALA A 166 -5.75 -3.05 8.12
C ALA A 166 -5.02 -4.40 8.12
N TYR A 167 -3.73 -4.43 8.49
CA TYR A 167 -2.97 -5.69 8.57
C TYR A 167 -3.42 -6.60 9.72
N VAL A 168 -3.86 -6.04 10.86
CA VAL A 168 -4.53 -6.82 11.92
C VAL A 168 -5.82 -7.43 11.39
N ALA A 169 -6.64 -6.67 10.67
CA ALA A 169 -7.85 -7.19 10.04
C ALA A 169 -7.52 -8.32 9.05
N THR A 170 -6.49 -8.12 8.22
CA THR A 170 -6.01 -9.13 7.27
C THR A 170 -5.60 -10.43 7.98
N SER A 171 -4.91 -10.36 9.11
CA SER A 171 -4.47 -11.54 9.86
C SER A 171 -5.60 -12.37 10.46
N LYS A 172 -6.81 -11.79 10.57
CA LYS A 172 -8.00 -12.48 11.09
C LYS A 172 -8.80 -13.22 10.00
N ILE A 173 -8.45 -13.03 8.73
CA ILE A 173 -9.10 -13.74 7.62
C ILE A 173 -8.70 -15.22 7.68
N PRO A 174 -9.64 -16.17 7.55
CA PRO A 174 -9.33 -17.60 7.55
C PRO A 174 -8.26 -17.96 6.51
N GLY A 175 -7.20 -18.64 6.94
CA GLY A 175 -6.06 -19.03 6.09
C GLY A 175 -5.02 -17.92 5.86
N ALA A 176 -5.22 -16.73 6.40
CA ALA A 176 -4.21 -15.67 6.32
C ALA A 176 -2.98 -15.99 7.17
N SER A 177 -1.81 -15.55 6.69
CA SER A 177 -0.56 -15.72 7.43
C SER A 177 -0.54 -14.85 8.69
N GLN A 178 -0.07 -15.42 9.81
CA GLN A 178 0.18 -14.66 11.04
C GLN A 178 1.25 -13.57 10.87
N LEU A 179 2.05 -13.63 9.83
CA LEU A 179 3.01 -12.58 9.49
C LEU A 179 2.36 -11.21 9.26
N PHE A 180 1.08 -11.16 8.87
CA PHE A 180 0.36 -9.88 8.77
C PHE A 180 0.21 -9.20 10.13
N LYS A 181 0.02 -9.96 11.23
CA LYS A 181 -0.01 -9.40 12.58
C LYS A 181 1.36 -8.89 13.01
N VAL A 182 2.43 -9.62 12.71
CA VAL A 182 3.83 -9.18 12.94
C VAL A 182 4.12 -7.90 12.16
N LEU A 183 3.68 -7.83 10.90
CA LEU A 183 3.85 -6.63 10.06
C LEU A 183 3.08 -5.44 10.64
N ALA A 184 1.85 -5.65 11.10
CA ALA A 184 1.05 -4.61 11.75
C ALA A 184 1.75 -4.01 12.98
N ALA A 185 2.28 -4.87 13.85
CA ALA A 185 3.01 -4.46 15.05
C ALA A 185 4.24 -3.62 14.72
N ARG A 186 5.03 -4.05 13.72
CA ARG A 186 6.22 -3.30 13.25
C ARG A 186 5.86 -1.96 12.62
N ILE A 187 4.76 -1.91 11.87
CA ILE A 187 4.29 -0.65 11.25
C ILE A 187 3.84 0.33 12.33
N ALA A 188 3.12 -0.13 13.35
CA ALA A 188 2.71 0.70 14.49
C ALA A 188 3.93 1.25 15.24
N SER A 189 4.94 0.40 15.52
CA SER A 189 6.21 0.83 16.12
C SER A 189 6.89 1.92 15.28
N ARG A 190 7.03 1.67 13.98
CA ARG A 190 7.66 2.61 13.04
C ARG A 190 6.94 3.94 12.95
N GLY A 191 5.63 3.95 13.13
CA GLY A 191 4.81 5.15 13.17
C GLY A 191 4.86 5.89 14.50
N GLY A 192 5.56 5.37 15.52
CA GLY A 192 5.59 5.94 16.86
C GLY A 192 4.32 5.66 17.68
N VAL A 193 3.46 4.74 17.21
CA VAL A 193 2.23 4.35 17.90
C VAL A 193 2.55 3.19 18.86
N LEU A 194 3.32 3.52 19.90
CA LEU A 194 3.96 2.51 20.76
C LEU A 194 2.94 1.64 21.50
N ASP A 195 1.83 2.22 21.94
CA ASP A 195 0.80 1.46 22.67
C ASP A 195 0.10 0.44 21.78
N THR A 196 -0.25 0.83 20.54
CA THR A 196 -0.79 -0.09 19.53
C THR A 196 0.22 -1.18 19.20
N SER A 197 1.47 -0.82 19.00
CA SER A 197 2.54 -1.78 18.74
C SER A 197 2.71 -2.78 19.90
N ARG A 198 2.73 -2.28 21.13
CA ARG A 198 2.83 -3.11 22.34
C ARG A 198 1.66 -4.09 22.45
N MET A 199 0.44 -3.61 22.25
CA MET A 199 -0.77 -4.45 22.29
C MET A 199 -0.67 -5.58 21.26
N ILE A 200 -0.31 -5.27 20.01
CA ILE A 200 -0.23 -6.27 18.94
C ILE A 200 0.90 -7.27 19.22
N TRP A 201 2.10 -6.81 19.66
CA TRP A 201 3.21 -7.70 20.00
C TRP A 201 2.89 -8.61 21.19
N SER A 202 2.17 -8.11 22.22
CA SER A 202 1.69 -8.94 23.34
C SER A 202 0.76 -10.05 22.83
N GLU A 203 -0.20 -9.71 21.98
CA GLU A 203 -1.10 -10.71 21.38
C GLU A 203 -0.33 -11.73 20.52
N VAL A 204 0.68 -11.28 19.73
CA VAL A 204 1.56 -12.20 18.98
C VAL A 204 2.29 -13.15 19.93
N TYR A 205 2.89 -12.63 20.99
CA TYR A 205 3.63 -13.43 21.97
C TYR A 205 2.74 -14.50 22.64
N GLU A 206 1.53 -14.14 23.00
CA GLU A 206 0.59 -15.03 23.69
C GLU A 206 -0.03 -16.09 22.78
N THR A 207 -0.26 -15.76 21.48
CA THR A 207 -1.05 -16.62 20.60
C THR A 207 -0.24 -17.45 19.62
N THR A 208 1.02 -17.07 19.34
CA THR A 208 1.85 -17.81 18.38
C THR A 208 2.35 -19.13 18.94
N GLN A 209 2.36 -20.15 18.06
CA GLN A 209 3.01 -21.45 18.33
C GLN A 209 4.43 -21.54 17.73
N ASP A 210 4.84 -20.52 16.96
CA ASP A 210 6.16 -20.43 16.36
C ASP A 210 7.15 -19.79 17.34
N GLU A 211 8.11 -20.58 17.82
CA GLU A 211 9.12 -20.12 18.80
C GLU A 211 9.99 -18.97 18.26
N GLN A 212 10.24 -18.91 16.95
CA GLN A 212 11.00 -17.83 16.36
C GLN A 212 10.20 -16.52 16.36
N ILE A 213 8.90 -16.58 16.04
CA ILE A 213 7.99 -15.43 16.11
C ILE A 213 7.84 -15.01 17.58
N LYS A 214 7.71 -15.95 18.50
CA LYS A 214 7.58 -15.68 19.95
C LYS A 214 8.81 -14.95 20.51
N LYS A 215 10.01 -15.44 20.14
CA LYS A 215 11.26 -14.77 20.52
C LYS A 215 11.32 -13.34 19.98
N ARG A 216 10.99 -13.14 18.71
CA ARG A 216 10.93 -11.80 18.11
C ARG A 216 9.93 -10.88 18.80
N ALA A 217 8.76 -11.41 19.18
CA ALA A 217 7.77 -10.63 19.92
C ALA A 217 8.28 -10.19 21.28
N LEU A 218 8.98 -11.06 22.01
CA LEU A 218 9.60 -10.73 23.30
C LEU A 218 10.69 -9.66 23.14
N GLU A 219 11.55 -9.80 22.14
CA GLU A 219 12.60 -8.81 21.85
C GLU A 219 11.97 -7.44 21.49
N ALA A 220 10.93 -7.42 20.67
CA ALA A 220 10.20 -6.21 20.32
C ALA A 220 9.53 -5.55 21.54
N LEU A 221 8.90 -6.33 22.42
CA LEU A 221 8.31 -5.83 23.67
C LEU A 221 9.34 -5.21 24.60
N LYS A 222 10.54 -5.83 24.73
CA LYS A 222 11.66 -5.26 25.47
C LYS A 222 12.11 -3.92 24.87
N GLY A 223 12.27 -3.87 23.54
CA GLY A 223 12.65 -2.63 22.86
C GLY A 223 11.62 -1.51 23.02
N LEU A 224 10.32 -1.83 22.92
CA LEU A 224 9.23 -0.86 23.15
C LEU A 224 9.18 -0.35 24.58
N LYS A 225 9.47 -1.21 25.57
CA LYS A 225 9.56 -0.81 26.98
C LYS A 225 10.72 0.17 27.16
N ALA A 226 11.91 -0.19 26.67
CA ALA A 226 13.09 0.67 26.75
C ALA A 226 12.86 2.02 26.07
N GLN A 227 12.27 2.03 24.87
CA GLN A 227 11.91 3.26 24.14
C GLN A 227 10.95 4.15 24.93
N SER A 228 9.93 3.56 25.56
CA SER A 228 9.00 4.30 26.41
C SER A 228 9.68 4.89 27.65
N ASP A 229 10.61 4.13 28.25
CA ASP A 229 11.38 4.60 29.40
C ASP A 229 12.32 5.75 29.01
N GLU A 230 13.03 5.62 27.88
CA GLU A 230 13.88 6.69 27.34
C GLU A 230 13.10 7.98 27.11
N MET A 231 11.89 7.89 26.51
CA MET A 231 11.05 9.08 26.30
C MET A 231 10.70 9.77 27.62
N GLN A 232 10.37 9.02 28.66
CA GLN A 232 10.06 9.56 29.98
C GLN A 232 11.30 10.15 30.66
N LEU A 233 12.43 9.48 30.56
CA LEU A 233 13.70 9.94 31.13
C LEU A 233 14.22 11.19 30.43
N ASP A 234 14.10 11.26 29.12
CA ASP A 234 14.46 12.45 28.33
C ASP A 234 13.65 13.68 28.77
N GLN A 235 12.34 13.52 29.02
CA GLN A 235 11.52 14.61 29.56
C GLN A 235 11.98 15.03 30.95
N LEU A 236 12.22 14.06 31.84
CA LEU A 236 12.74 14.36 33.18
C LEU A 236 14.11 15.02 33.14
N ALA A 237 14.97 14.66 32.19
CA ALA A 237 16.28 15.30 32.04
C ALA A 237 16.15 16.78 31.59
N GLN A 238 15.17 17.13 30.76
CA GLN A 238 14.85 18.51 30.43
C GLN A 238 14.34 19.29 31.65
N ASP A 239 13.47 18.69 32.46
CA ASP A 239 12.93 19.31 33.67
C ASP A 239 14.03 19.50 34.70
N TYR A 240 14.98 18.53 34.85
CA TYR A 240 16.16 18.62 35.70
C TYR A 240 17.06 19.79 35.25
N ARG A 241 17.32 19.90 33.94
CA ARG A 241 18.10 21.03 33.39
C ARG A 241 17.46 22.38 33.67
N ALA A 242 16.15 22.48 33.53
CA ALA A 242 15.42 23.71 33.83
C ALA A 242 15.57 24.12 35.30
N ARG A 243 15.66 23.14 36.23
CA ARG A 243 15.81 23.38 37.68
C ARG A 243 17.26 23.61 38.15
N PHE A 244 18.20 22.88 37.54
CA PHE A 244 19.60 22.84 38.04
C PHE A 244 20.62 23.43 37.05
N GLY A 245 20.22 23.89 35.87
CA GLY A 245 21.09 24.51 34.86
C GLY A 245 21.97 23.54 34.06
N ARG A 246 21.93 22.25 34.37
CA ARG A 246 22.66 21.18 33.65
C ARG A 246 21.84 19.93 33.50
N TYR A 247 22.21 19.08 32.57
CA TYR A 247 21.60 17.74 32.45
C TYR A 247 22.12 16.80 33.57
N PRO A 248 21.29 15.81 33.99
CA PRO A 248 21.78 14.73 34.86
C PRO A 248 22.75 13.85 34.06
N GLN A 249 23.72 13.28 34.72
CA GLN A 249 24.63 12.28 34.14
C GLN A 249 24.16 10.84 34.41
N LEU A 250 23.54 10.64 35.56
CA LEU A 250 23.03 9.34 36.02
C LEU A 250 21.56 9.48 36.43
N THR A 251 20.77 8.43 36.23
CA THR A 251 19.38 8.37 36.69
C THR A 251 19.22 8.52 38.20
N ARG A 252 20.29 8.19 39.00
CA ARG A 252 20.34 8.42 40.45
C ARG A 252 20.16 9.90 40.84
N GLU A 253 20.67 10.83 40.04
CA GLU A 253 20.52 12.27 40.28
C GLU A 253 19.04 12.71 40.20
N LEU A 254 18.25 12.07 39.34
CA LEU A 254 16.80 12.31 39.29
C LEU A 254 16.08 11.78 40.53
N VAL A 255 16.57 10.68 41.12
CA VAL A 255 16.03 10.15 42.38
C VAL A 255 16.37 11.08 43.54
N GLU A 256 17.61 11.55 43.63
CA GLU A 256 18.08 12.51 44.66
C GLU A 256 17.36 13.87 44.56
N ALA A 257 16.99 14.26 43.33
CA ALA A 257 16.18 15.47 43.09
C ALA A 257 14.69 15.28 43.41
N GLY A 258 14.25 14.07 43.79
CA GLY A 258 12.87 13.72 44.08
C GLY A 258 11.95 13.64 42.81
N MET A 259 12.56 13.55 41.63
CA MET A 259 11.85 13.45 40.35
C MET A 259 11.52 12.00 39.98
N LEU A 260 12.22 11.04 40.58
CA LEU A 260 11.96 9.60 40.45
C LEU A 260 11.91 8.94 41.85
N LYS A 261 11.10 7.89 41.99
CA LYS A 261 11.02 7.11 43.24
C LYS A 261 12.14 6.09 43.41
N GLY A 262 12.83 5.74 42.31
CA GLY A 262 13.93 4.77 42.29
C GLY A 262 14.63 4.79 40.94
N VAL A 263 15.80 4.17 40.86
CA VAL A 263 16.57 4.06 39.62
C VAL A 263 15.85 3.13 38.67
N PRO A 264 15.38 3.61 37.49
CA PRO A 264 14.76 2.76 36.50
C PRO A 264 15.78 1.81 35.86
N LEU A 265 15.39 0.57 35.69
CA LEU A 265 16.17 -0.46 35.01
C LEU A 265 15.55 -0.79 33.66
N ASP A 266 16.41 -1.04 32.69
CA ASP A 266 16.00 -1.55 31.40
C ASP A 266 15.45 -2.99 31.50
N PRO A 267 14.87 -3.58 30.44
CA PRO A 267 14.37 -4.95 30.49
C PRO A 267 15.40 -6.05 30.74
N ASP A 268 16.69 -5.76 30.64
CA ASP A 268 17.79 -6.67 30.98
C ASP A 268 18.34 -6.41 32.39
N GLY A 269 17.80 -5.42 33.13
CA GLY A 269 18.14 -5.11 34.53
C GLY A 269 19.30 -4.11 34.69
N PHE A 270 19.69 -3.39 33.66
CA PHE A 270 20.72 -2.37 33.71
C PHE A 270 20.12 -0.97 33.89
N PRO A 271 20.77 -0.06 34.65
CA PRO A 271 20.32 1.32 34.79
C PRO A 271 20.57 2.11 33.49
N TYR A 272 19.65 3.04 33.18
CA TYR A 272 19.88 4.00 32.11
C TYR A 272 20.90 5.06 32.49
N ALA A 273 21.67 5.54 31.51
CA ALA A 273 22.59 6.67 31.64
C ALA A 273 22.10 7.84 30.74
N PHE A 274 22.75 9.01 30.92
CA PHE A 274 22.48 10.18 30.07
C PHE A 274 23.72 10.57 29.28
N GLY A 275 23.51 10.91 27.99
CA GLY A 275 24.55 11.54 27.19
C GLY A 275 24.75 13.03 27.55
N PRO A 276 25.79 13.66 26.97
CA PRO A 276 26.07 15.09 27.17
C PRO A 276 24.92 16.01 26.67
N ASP A 277 24.10 15.53 25.78
CA ASP A 277 22.93 16.20 25.21
C ASP A 277 21.65 16.03 26.05
N GLY A 278 21.76 15.27 27.17
CA GLY A 278 20.64 14.98 28.05
C GLY A 278 19.73 13.87 27.56
N LYS A 279 20.13 13.13 26.49
CA LYS A 279 19.41 11.98 26.02
C LYS A 279 19.74 10.75 26.86
N SER A 280 18.70 10.02 27.23
CA SER A 280 18.84 8.73 27.88
C SER A 280 19.44 7.68 26.95
N GLN A 281 20.17 6.75 27.49
CA GLN A 281 20.87 5.70 26.75
C GLN A 281 20.83 4.39 27.56
N LEU A 282 20.70 3.28 26.80
CA LEU A 282 20.88 1.95 27.38
C LEU A 282 22.32 1.74 27.84
N ASP A 283 22.52 0.93 28.87
CA ASP A 283 23.86 0.48 29.28
C ASP A 283 24.51 -0.32 28.15
N PRO A 284 25.80 -0.14 27.83
CA PRO A 284 26.48 -0.92 26.79
C PRO A 284 26.44 -2.45 26.98
N LYS A 285 26.12 -2.92 28.18
CA LYS A 285 25.95 -4.35 28.50
C LYS A 285 24.53 -4.84 28.19
N SER A 286 23.56 -3.96 27.96
CA SER A 286 22.22 -4.33 27.63
C SER A 286 22.16 -4.97 26.24
N THR A 287 21.38 -6.03 26.11
CA THR A 287 21.10 -6.67 24.81
C THR A 287 19.82 -6.16 24.15
N VAL A 288 19.14 -5.25 24.84
CA VAL A 288 17.89 -4.65 24.33
C VAL A 288 18.18 -3.84 23.08
N THR A 289 17.44 -4.10 22.05
CA THR A 289 17.49 -3.31 20.81
C THR A 289 16.20 -2.52 20.64
N ILE A 290 16.34 -1.21 20.52
CA ILE A 290 15.23 -0.34 20.10
C ILE A 290 15.18 -0.38 18.57
N ASP A 291 14.00 -0.64 17.99
CA ASP A 291 13.85 -0.71 16.52
C ASP A 291 14.26 0.64 15.91
N PRO A 292 15.32 0.69 15.06
CA PRO A 292 15.78 1.94 14.44
C PRO A 292 14.77 2.55 13.48
N GLY A 293 13.67 1.84 13.20
CA GLY A 293 12.55 2.34 12.42
C GLY A 293 11.55 3.21 13.18
N ALA A 294 11.66 3.28 14.52
CA ALA A 294 10.86 4.20 15.32
C ALA A 294 11.35 5.65 15.11
N PRO A 295 10.45 6.63 14.84
CA PRO A 295 10.86 8.02 14.78
C PRO A 295 11.41 8.45 16.14
N ALA A 296 12.46 9.27 16.12
CA ALA A 296 12.87 9.97 17.33
C ALA A 296 11.66 10.73 17.90
N PRO A 297 11.46 10.75 19.22
CA PRO A 297 10.39 11.52 19.84
C PRO A 297 10.47 12.98 19.39
N LYS A 298 9.32 13.50 18.91
CA LYS A 298 9.18 14.90 18.47
C LYS A 298 9.25 15.86 19.66
#